data_bccbc645cfa5aafc8c59d85e6c8b6a93
#
_entry.id   bccbc645cfa5aafc8c59d85e6c8b6a93
#
_cell.length_a   1.000
_cell.length_b   1.000
_cell.length_c   1.000
_cell.angle_alpha   90.00
_cell.angle_beta   90.00
_cell.angle_gamma   90.00
#
_symmetry.space_group_name_H-M   'P 1'
#
loop_
_entity.id
_entity.type
_entity.pdbx_description
1 polymer ?
#
loop_
_entity_poly.entity_id
_entity_poly.type
_entity_poly.pdbx_seq_one_letter_code
_entity_poly.pdbx_strand_id
1 'polypeptide(L)'
;SKNKKILMVLIIALVLSVLAGVGVFTLINSQKTTIYSFNGDFKAGTKITDSMFTPIQVDKKVVETNRNSDISNYYITASSFNKIISDGDYLRSNVSANEILSKAMLVTNSGNEIEASMQNDKVALTLSVDSITGVTSDIRAGSYVNIYCGEKNSTAPKTEVFEKMKILEVQQEANETNTLKSITVECTNEQSQKLVSFAQNGYIYMGLINVTGYQSSVPASTSITPAAK
;
A
#
# COMPACT_ATOMS: atom_id res chain seq x y z
N SER A 1 -6.41 -37.09 64.27
CA SER A 1 -6.33 -35.67 64.08
C SER A 1 -5.12 -35.13 63.33
N LYS A 2 -3.91 -35.77 63.41
CA LYS A 2 -2.71 -35.34 62.66
C LYS A 2 -2.90 -35.41 61.15
N ASN A 3 -3.59 -36.44 60.67
CA ASN A 3 -3.85 -36.64 59.23
C ASN A 3 -4.82 -35.58 58.64
N LYS A 4 -5.78 -35.08 59.43
CA LYS A 4 -6.69 -34.01 58.97
C LYS A 4 -5.95 -32.69 58.76
N LYS A 5 -4.95 -32.38 59.60
CA LYS A 5 -4.12 -31.18 59.45
C LYS A 5 -3.20 -31.27 58.21
N ILE A 6 -2.63 -32.44 57.95
CA ILE A 6 -1.79 -32.66 56.75
C ILE A 6 -2.63 -32.57 55.48
N LEU A 7 -3.85 -33.18 55.49
CA LEU A 7 -4.76 -33.06 54.34
C LEU A 7 -5.18 -31.62 54.06
N MET A 8 -5.47 -30.87 55.12
CA MET A 8 -5.82 -29.43 54.97
C MET A 8 -4.69 -28.62 54.38
N VAL A 9 -3.45 -28.85 54.82
CA VAL A 9 -2.27 -28.14 54.24
C VAL A 9 -2.06 -28.50 52.78
N LEU A 10 -2.25 -29.80 52.40
CA LEU A 10 -2.15 -30.23 51.01
C LEU A 10 -3.20 -29.58 50.10
N ILE A 11 -4.45 -29.45 50.60
CA ILE A 11 -5.54 -28.78 49.86
C ILE A 11 -5.21 -27.30 49.66
N ILE A 12 -4.75 -26.63 50.71
CA ILE A 12 -4.36 -25.22 50.65
C ILE A 12 -3.20 -25.02 49.66
N ALA A 13 -2.17 -25.86 49.70
CA ALA A 13 -1.04 -25.81 48.76
C ALA A 13 -1.47 -26.05 47.31
N LEU A 14 -2.39 -26.98 47.08
CA LEU A 14 -2.97 -27.23 45.75
C LEU A 14 -3.76 -26.02 45.24
N VAL A 15 -4.59 -25.41 46.07
CA VAL A 15 -5.37 -24.21 45.71
C VAL A 15 -4.43 -23.04 45.38
N LEU A 16 -3.40 -22.81 46.20
CA LEU A 16 -2.41 -21.75 45.93
C LEU A 16 -1.63 -22.00 44.66
N SER A 17 -1.25 -23.24 44.33
CA SER A 17 -0.56 -23.56 43.09
C SER A 17 -1.43 -23.32 41.86
N VAL A 18 -2.73 -23.66 41.93
CA VAL A 18 -3.68 -23.38 40.84
C VAL A 18 -3.85 -21.86 40.65
N LEU A 19 -4.04 -21.10 41.73
CA LEU A 19 -4.17 -19.65 41.67
C LEU A 19 -2.90 -18.99 41.10
N ALA A 20 -1.72 -19.45 41.52
CA ALA A 20 -0.46 -18.97 40.96
C ALA A 20 -0.35 -19.30 39.46
N GLY A 21 -0.72 -20.50 39.04
CA GLY A 21 -0.71 -20.91 37.63
C GLY A 21 -1.65 -20.05 36.78
N VAL A 22 -2.90 -19.80 37.26
CA VAL A 22 -3.85 -18.91 36.59
C VAL A 22 -3.32 -17.48 36.54
N GLY A 23 -2.72 -16.98 37.62
CA GLY A 23 -2.12 -15.65 37.66
C GLY A 23 -1.01 -15.47 36.63
N VAL A 24 -0.08 -16.42 36.55
CA VAL A 24 1.00 -16.41 35.56
C VAL A 24 0.44 -16.52 34.13
N PHE A 25 -0.53 -17.39 33.89
CA PHE A 25 -1.17 -17.55 32.57
C PHE A 25 -1.86 -16.26 32.10
N THR A 26 -2.58 -15.58 33.00
CA THR A 26 -3.24 -14.30 32.66
C THR A 26 -2.22 -13.19 32.39
N LEU A 27 -1.14 -13.14 33.15
CA LEU A 27 -0.03 -12.18 32.91
C LEU A 27 0.61 -12.39 31.53
N ILE A 28 0.92 -13.64 31.17
CA ILE A 28 1.51 -13.95 29.86
C ILE A 28 0.54 -13.60 28.74
N ASN A 29 -0.72 -13.93 28.86
CA ASN A 29 -1.73 -13.62 27.82
C ASN A 29 -2.03 -12.11 27.73
N SER A 30 -1.91 -11.34 28.81
CA SER A 30 -2.09 -9.89 28.79
C SER A 30 -1.00 -9.16 27.98
N GLN A 31 0.15 -9.79 27.76
CA GLN A 31 1.26 -9.30 26.94
C GLN A 31 1.06 -9.55 25.45
N LYS A 32 0.06 -10.32 25.04
CA LYS A 32 -0.18 -10.69 23.64
C LYS A 32 -1.28 -9.83 23.01
N THR A 33 -1.16 -9.62 21.71
CA THR A 33 -2.21 -9.04 20.86
C THR A 33 -2.37 -9.86 19.59
N THR A 34 -3.55 -9.77 18.98
CA THR A 34 -3.83 -10.44 17.72
C THR A 34 -3.63 -9.47 16.57
N ILE A 35 -2.87 -9.88 15.58
CA ILE A 35 -2.76 -9.28 14.25
C ILE A 35 -3.24 -10.31 13.22
N TYR A 36 -3.38 -9.89 11.96
CA TYR A 36 -3.95 -10.73 10.93
C TYR A 36 -3.01 -10.83 9.75
N SER A 37 -2.89 -12.03 9.17
CA SER A 37 -2.18 -12.26 7.90
C SER A 37 -3.15 -12.77 6.84
N PHE A 38 -2.87 -12.52 5.58
CA PHE A 38 -3.62 -13.08 4.48
C PHE A 38 -3.38 -14.59 4.36
N ASN A 39 -4.45 -15.35 4.11
CA ASN A 39 -4.37 -16.81 3.91
C ASN A 39 -4.23 -17.21 2.44
N GLY A 40 -4.16 -16.24 1.51
CA GLY A 40 -4.02 -16.44 0.08
C GLY A 40 -3.53 -15.17 -0.61
N ASP A 41 -3.36 -15.27 -1.94
CA ASP A 41 -3.03 -14.14 -2.80
C ASP A 41 -4.32 -13.45 -3.25
N PHE A 42 -4.38 -12.13 -3.10
CA PHE A 42 -5.54 -11.33 -3.49
C PHE A 42 -5.11 -10.10 -4.29
N LYS A 43 -5.96 -9.69 -5.24
CA LYS A 43 -5.69 -8.53 -6.09
C LYS A 43 -6.17 -7.23 -5.45
N ALA A 44 -5.55 -6.11 -5.86
CA ALA A 44 -6.07 -4.78 -5.60
C ALA A 44 -7.55 -4.66 -6.04
N GLY A 45 -8.35 -3.84 -5.35
CA GLY A 45 -9.78 -3.74 -5.58
C GLY A 45 -10.62 -4.90 -5.04
N THR A 46 -10.02 -5.94 -4.46
CA THR A 46 -10.77 -7.00 -3.78
C THR A 46 -11.36 -6.47 -2.48
N LYS A 47 -12.68 -6.62 -2.31
CA LYS A 47 -13.36 -6.31 -1.05
C LYS A 47 -12.91 -7.29 0.02
N ILE A 48 -12.46 -6.79 1.16
CA ILE A 48 -11.98 -7.64 2.25
C ILE A 48 -13.15 -8.32 2.97
N THR A 49 -12.91 -9.57 3.36
CA THR A 49 -13.82 -10.40 4.13
C THR A 49 -13.04 -11.14 5.22
N ASP A 50 -13.71 -11.49 6.31
CA ASP A 50 -13.10 -12.22 7.44
C ASP A 50 -12.38 -13.52 7.00
N SER A 51 -12.96 -14.22 6.02
CA SER A 51 -12.42 -15.48 5.49
C SER A 51 -11.06 -15.36 4.79
N MET A 52 -10.60 -14.15 4.48
CA MET A 52 -9.29 -13.90 3.84
C MET A 52 -8.12 -13.91 4.83
N PHE A 53 -8.39 -14.02 6.13
CA PHE A 53 -7.39 -13.77 7.16
C PHE A 53 -7.19 -14.94 8.11
N THR A 54 -5.94 -15.05 8.58
CA THR A 54 -5.55 -15.94 9.67
C THR A 54 -5.07 -15.10 10.85
N PRO A 55 -5.66 -15.25 12.05
CA PRO A 55 -5.23 -14.52 13.23
C PRO A 55 -3.88 -15.05 13.75
N ILE A 56 -2.98 -14.15 14.09
CA ILE A 56 -1.65 -14.45 14.64
C ILE A 56 -1.50 -13.76 16.00
N GLN A 57 -1.08 -14.51 17.01
CA GLN A 57 -0.77 -13.98 18.33
C GLN A 57 0.68 -13.49 18.37
N VAL A 58 0.87 -12.21 18.67
CA VAL A 58 2.20 -11.59 18.81
C VAL A 58 2.35 -10.87 20.14
N ASP A 59 3.57 -10.64 20.59
CA ASP A 59 3.81 -9.80 21.76
C ASP A 59 3.38 -8.35 21.45
N LYS A 60 2.66 -7.72 22.37
CA LYS A 60 2.24 -6.31 22.24
C LYS A 60 3.42 -5.38 21.95
N LYS A 61 4.58 -5.68 22.51
CA LYS A 61 5.78 -4.89 22.28
C LYS A 61 6.17 -4.85 20.79
N VAL A 62 5.93 -5.91 20.01
CA VAL A 62 6.22 -5.93 18.57
C VAL A 62 5.35 -4.92 17.83
N VAL A 63 4.12 -4.71 18.27
CA VAL A 63 3.14 -3.80 17.66
C VAL A 63 3.25 -2.38 18.25
N GLU A 64 3.67 -2.26 19.53
CA GLU A 64 3.70 -0.99 20.29
C GLU A 64 5.09 -0.33 20.34
N THR A 65 6.15 -0.99 19.88
CA THR A 65 7.57 -0.61 20.13
C THR A 65 7.98 0.75 19.54
N ASN A 66 7.09 1.43 18.83
CA ASN A 66 7.39 2.77 18.30
C ASN A 66 6.34 3.81 18.70
N ARG A 67 6.31 4.15 20.00
CA ARG A 67 5.47 5.27 20.49
C ARG A 67 5.83 6.64 19.88
N ASN A 68 6.98 6.77 19.23
CA ASN A 68 7.46 7.99 18.57
C ASN A 68 7.36 7.95 17.03
N SER A 69 6.84 6.88 16.45
CA SER A 69 6.58 6.79 15.00
C SER A 69 5.14 6.34 14.77
N ASP A 70 4.52 6.79 13.70
CA ASP A 70 3.15 6.43 13.26
C ASP A 70 2.90 4.92 13.09
N ILE A 71 3.88 4.07 13.43
CA ILE A 71 3.82 2.61 13.31
C ILE A 71 2.82 1.98 14.31
N SER A 72 2.51 2.63 15.44
CA SER A 72 1.49 2.12 16.37
C SER A 72 0.09 2.03 15.74
N ASN A 73 -0.11 2.71 14.60
CA ASN A 73 -1.30 2.66 13.78
C ASN A 73 -1.13 1.82 12.51
N TYR A 74 0.02 1.20 12.29
CA TYR A 74 0.33 0.49 11.05
C TYR A 74 -0.41 -0.85 10.96
N TYR A 75 -0.28 -1.68 12.00
CA TYR A 75 -0.93 -2.98 12.02
C TYR A 75 -2.37 -2.91 12.52
N ILE A 76 -3.21 -3.77 11.95
CA ILE A 76 -4.59 -3.92 12.35
C ILE A 76 -4.69 -4.97 13.44
N THR A 77 -5.14 -4.55 14.62
CA THR A 77 -5.34 -5.40 15.78
C THR A 77 -6.81 -5.85 15.88
N ALA A 78 -7.10 -6.83 16.76
CA ALA A 78 -8.45 -7.35 16.95
C ALA A 78 -9.48 -6.26 17.26
N SER A 79 -9.11 -5.18 17.95
CA SER A 79 -10.02 -4.08 18.28
C SER A 79 -10.50 -3.28 17.07
N SER A 80 -9.69 -3.18 16.00
CA SER A 80 -10.03 -2.44 14.79
C SER A 80 -10.46 -3.34 13.62
N PHE A 81 -10.15 -4.64 13.69
CA PHE A 81 -10.43 -5.58 12.61
C PHE A 81 -11.92 -5.69 12.28
N ASN A 82 -12.77 -5.90 13.28
CA ASN A 82 -14.21 -6.03 13.07
C ASN A 82 -14.82 -4.78 12.43
N LYS A 83 -14.31 -3.60 12.80
CA LYS A 83 -14.74 -2.33 12.20
C LYS A 83 -14.39 -2.26 10.72
N ILE A 84 -13.16 -2.60 10.35
CA ILE A 84 -12.67 -2.60 8.97
C ILE A 84 -13.47 -3.57 8.09
N ILE A 85 -13.76 -4.78 8.60
CA ILE A 85 -14.63 -5.74 7.89
C ILE A 85 -16.05 -5.18 7.72
N SER A 86 -16.61 -4.55 8.76
CA SER A 86 -17.97 -3.97 8.70
C SER A 86 -18.06 -2.73 7.80
N ASP A 87 -17.01 -1.92 7.76
CA ASP A 87 -16.92 -0.73 6.89
C ASP A 87 -16.81 -1.12 5.40
N GLY A 88 -16.38 -2.37 5.13
CA GLY A 88 -16.34 -2.94 3.79
C GLY A 88 -15.21 -2.37 2.95
N ASP A 89 -14.04 -2.19 3.54
CA ASP A 89 -12.83 -1.72 2.87
C ASP A 89 -12.37 -2.66 1.75
N TYR A 90 -11.53 -2.16 0.87
CA TYR A 90 -10.95 -2.86 -0.27
C TYR A 90 -9.43 -2.85 -0.20
N LEU A 91 -8.80 -3.82 -0.87
CA LEU A 91 -7.34 -3.85 -1.02
C LEU A 91 -6.88 -2.75 -1.97
N ARG A 92 -5.91 -1.97 -1.53
CA ARG A 92 -5.26 -0.92 -2.33
C ARG A 92 -4.25 -1.49 -3.33
N SER A 93 -3.62 -2.61 -3.00
CA SER A 93 -2.59 -3.27 -3.81
C SER A 93 -2.76 -4.79 -3.75
N ASN A 94 -2.10 -5.48 -4.67
CA ASN A 94 -2.00 -6.94 -4.60
C ASN A 94 -1.28 -7.33 -3.31
N VAL A 95 -1.74 -8.39 -2.68
CA VAL A 95 -1.16 -8.96 -1.45
C VAL A 95 -0.90 -10.45 -1.65
N SER A 96 0.08 -10.96 -0.95
CA SER A 96 0.45 -12.38 -1.00
C SER A 96 0.08 -13.12 0.28
N ALA A 97 -0.04 -14.44 0.17
CA ALA A 97 -0.26 -15.31 1.33
C ALA A 97 0.81 -15.07 2.41
N ASN A 98 0.40 -15.07 3.67
CA ASN A 98 1.21 -14.79 4.86
C ASN A 98 1.69 -13.33 5.01
N GLU A 99 1.30 -12.42 4.13
CA GLU A 99 1.55 -10.99 4.33
C GLU A 99 0.69 -10.46 5.48
N ILE A 100 1.26 -9.61 6.33
CA ILE A 100 0.55 -9.08 7.51
C ILE A 100 -0.31 -7.90 7.10
N LEU A 101 -1.58 -7.93 7.49
CA LEU A 101 -2.54 -6.86 7.22
C LEU A 101 -2.13 -5.56 7.91
N SER A 102 -1.99 -4.50 7.10
CA SER A 102 -1.72 -3.15 7.55
C SER A 102 -2.76 -2.16 7.04
N LYS A 103 -2.91 -1.01 7.71
CA LYS A 103 -3.83 0.05 7.28
C LYS A 103 -3.47 0.62 5.90
N ALA A 104 -2.18 0.64 5.55
CA ALA A 104 -1.71 1.16 4.28
C ALA A 104 -2.20 0.33 3.07
N MET A 105 -2.57 -0.94 3.31
CA MET A 105 -3.09 -1.84 2.28
C MET A 105 -4.58 -1.65 2.01
N LEU A 106 -5.25 -0.80 2.77
CA LEU A 106 -6.70 -0.64 2.70
C LEU A 106 -7.10 0.70 2.11
N VAL A 107 -8.25 0.70 1.46
CA VAL A 107 -8.93 1.89 0.95
C VAL A 107 -10.44 1.72 1.12
N THR A 108 -11.09 2.78 1.53
CA THR A 108 -12.54 2.81 1.70
C THR A 108 -13.21 3.14 0.38
N ASN A 109 -14.32 2.48 0.08
CA ASN A 109 -15.20 2.78 -1.08
C ASN A 109 -14.57 2.61 -2.48
N SER A 110 -13.60 1.72 -2.64
CA SER A 110 -13.08 1.42 -3.97
C SER A 110 -13.65 0.11 -4.51
N GLY A 111 -14.37 0.19 -5.63
CA GLY A 111 -14.92 -0.97 -6.35
C GLY A 111 -14.07 -1.41 -7.53
N ASN A 112 -12.94 -0.75 -7.83
CA ASN A 112 -12.09 -1.13 -8.93
C ASN A 112 -10.60 -1.08 -8.56
N GLU A 113 -9.81 -1.89 -9.25
CA GLU A 113 -8.39 -2.09 -8.99
C GLU A 113 -7.56 -0.81 -9.17
N ILE A 114 -7.88 -0.01 -10.18
CA ILE A 114 -7.17 1.24 -10.46
C ILE A 114 -7.40 2.24 -9.33
N GLU A 115 -8.67 2.49 -8.99
CA GLU A 115 -9.02 3.41 -7.91
C GLU A 115 -8.43 2.99 -6.57
N ALA A 116 -8.46 1.69 -6.24
CA ALA A 116 -7.87 1.15 -5.02
C ALA A 116 -6.36 1.36 -4.94
N SER A 117 -5.65 1.26 -6.07
CA SER A 117 -4.19 1.40 -6.15
C SER A 117 -3.71 2.86 -6.19
N MET A 118 -4.61 3.82 -6.38
CA MET A 118 -4.29 5.24 -6.43
C MET A 118 -4.08 5.85 -5.04
N GLN A 119 -3.20 6.84 -4.98
CA GLN A 119 -3.11 7.72 -3.81
C GLN A 119 -4.28 8.71 -3.79
N ASN A 120 -4.60 9.25 -2.60
CA ASN A 120 -5.60 10.29 -2.48
C ASN A 120 -5.21 11.53 -3.29
N ASP A 121 -6.20 12.24 -3.81
CA ASP A 121 -6.04 13.47 -4.60
C ASP A 121 -5.25 13.31 -5.91
N LYS A 122 -5.20 12.08 -6.44
CA LYS A 122 -4.61 11.77 -7.74
C LYS A 122 -5.66 11.46 -8.79
N VAL A 123 -5.24 11.54 -10.03
CA VAL A 123 -6.04 11.26 -11.23
C VAL A 123 -5.38 10.09 -11.98
N ALA A 124 -6.18 9.14 -12.43
CA ALA A 124 -5.75 8.13 -13.39
C ALA A 124 -5.93 8.68 -14.81
N LEU A 125 -4.84 8.84 -15.54
CA LEU A 125 -4.85 9.33 -16.92
C LEU A 125 -4.36 8.23 -17.86
N THR A 126 -5.18 7.86 -18.83
CA THR A 126 -4.79 6.91 -19.88
C THR A 126 -4.16 7.64 -21.06
N LEU A 127 -2.96 7.23 -21.43
CA LEU A 127 -2.21 7.74 -22.57
C LEU A 127 -2.08 6.63 -23.62
N SER A 128 -2.36 6.96 -24.87
CA SER A 128 -2.06 6.07 -25.99
C SER A 128 -0.55 6.04 -26.21
N VAL A 129 -0.01 4.85 -26.37
CA VAL A 129 1.40 4.60 -26.64
C VAL A 129 1.57 3.60 -27.76
N ASP A 130 2.71 3.63 -28.40
CA ASP A 130 3.11 2.65 -29.42
C ASP A 130 4.46 2.03 -29.08
N SER A 131 4.99 1.19 -29.94
CA SER A 131 6.28 0.53 -29.75
C SER A 131 7.49 1.48 -29.75
N ILE A 132 7.32 2.71 -30.18
CA ILE A 132 8.38 3.73 -30.26
C ILE A 132 8.31 4.65 -29.04
N THR A 133 7.11 5.06 -28.66
CA THR A 133 6.87 6.00 -27.54
C THR A 133 6.76 5.29 -26.19
N GLY A 134 6.38 4.01 -26.19
CA GLY A 134 6.44 3.13 -25.03
C GLY A 134 7.84 2.55 -24.84
N VAL A 135 8.21 2.21 -23.63
CA VAL A 135 9.57 1.80 -23.28
C VAL A 135 9.87 0.36 -23.69
N THR A 136 8.99 -0.55 -23.37
CA THR A 136 9.14 -2.01 -23.56
C THR A 136 7.83 -2.71 -23.30
N SER A 137 7.64 -3.85 -23.95
CA SER A 137 6.49 -4.73 -23.71
C SER A 137 6.41 -5.33 -22.29
N ASP A 138 7.53 -5.28 -21.55
CA ASP A 138 7.60 -5.83 -20.18
C ASP A 138 7.14 -4.86 -19.09
N ILE A 139 6.74 -3.64 -19.46
CA ILE A 139 6.21 -2.67 -18.52
C ILE A 139 4.90 -3.18 -17.91
N ARG A 140 4.71 -2.97 -16.60
CA ARG A 140 3.56 -3.51 -15.85
C ARG A 140 2.98 -2.49 -14.90
N ALA A 141 1.75 -2.73 -14.42
CA ALA A 141 1.19 -2.01 -13.28
C ALA A 141 2.14 -2.06 -12.09
N GLY A 142 2.34 -0.93 -11.43
CA GLY A 142 3.32 -0.75 -10.35
C GLY A 142 4.72 -0.31 -10.81
N SER A 143 5.03 -0.36 -12.10
CA SER A 143 6.27 0.22 -12.65
C SER A 143 6.23 1.74 -12.57
N TYR A 144 7.42 2.37 -12.62
CA TYR A 144 7.57 3.83 -12.65
C TYR A 144 8.26 4.27 -13.92
N VAL A 145 7.78 5.36 -14.50
CA VAL A 145 8.33 5.95 -15.71
C VAL A 145 8.57 7.44 -15.53
N ASN A 146 9.53 7.97 -16.29
CA ASN A 146 9.57 9.38 -16.62
C ASN A 146 8.87 9.59 -17.95
N ILE A 147 8.06 10.63 -18.02
CA ILE A 147 7.33 11.04 -19.23
C ILE A 147 7.96 12.32 -19.75
N TYR A 148 8.50 12.27 -20.96
CA TYR A 148 9.17 13.38 -21.65
C TYR A 148 8.18 13.93 -22.69
N CYS A 149 7.82 15.18 -22.56
CA CYS A 149 6.85 15.85 -23.42
C CYS A 149 7.46 17.06 -24.12
N GLY A 150 6.97 17.36 -25.30
CA GLY A 150 7.34 18.58 -26.01
C GLY A 150 6.32 18.97 -27.08
N GLU A 151 6.37 20.21 -27.53
CA GLU A 151 5.48 20.75 -28.56
C GLU A 151 6.04 20.46 -29.97
N LYS A 152 5.18 20.03 -30.91
CA LYS A 152 5.60 19.69 -32.29
C LYS A 152 6.09 20.88 -33.12
N ASN A 153 5.58 22.07 -32.89
CA ASN A 153 5.78 23.23 -33.76
C ASN A 153 6.46 24.42 -33.05
N SER A 154 7.19 24.16 -31.96
CA SER A 154 7.91 25.20 -31.25
C SER A 154 9.24 25.49 -31.91
N THR A 155 9.54 26.76 -32.18
CA THR A 155 10.86 27.22 -32.68
C THR A 155 11.98 27.05 -31.64
N ALA A 156 11.61 26.85 -30.38
CA ALA A 156 12.49 26.50 -29.27
C ALA A 156 11.88 25.30 -28.54
N PRO A 157 12.24 24.05 -28.89
CA PRO A 157 11.62 22.88 -28.30
C PRO A 157 11.91 22.86 -26.79
N LYS A 158 10.88 23.12 -26.02
CA LYS A 158 10.90 23.02 -24.56
C LYS A 158 10.40 21.62 -24.18
N THR A 159 11.30 20.80 -23.67
CA THR A 159 10.93 19.50 -23.11
C THR A 159 10.52 19.66 -21.65
N GLU A 160 9.32 19.23 -21.31
CA GLU A 160 8.87 19.09 -19.93
C GLU A 160 8.99 17.62 -19.52
N VAL A 161 9.46 17.36 -18.31
CA VAL A 161 9.64 16.00 -17.78
C VAL A 161 8.76 15.81 -16.57
N PHE A 162 7.91 14.79 -16.61
CA PHE A 162 7.14 14.31 -15.46
C PHE A 162 7.85 13.09 -14.90
N GLU A 163 8.48 13.24 -13.75
CA GLU A 163 9.31 12.19 -13.16
C GLU A 163 8.51 11.29 -12.22
N LYS A 164 8.95 10.02 -12.13
CA LYS A 164 8.42 9.02 -11.18
C LYS A 164 6.90 8.82 -11.28
N MET A 165 6.38 8.84 -12.50
CA MET A 165 4.96 8.57 -12.73
C MET A 165 4.69 7.08 -12.54
N LYS A 166 3.79 6.74 -11.60
CA LYS A 166 3.39 5.35 -11.33
C LYS A 166 2.43 4.86 -12.40
N ILE A 167 2.69 3.69 -12.96
CA ILE A 167 1.76 3.01 -13.88
C ILE A 167 0.74 2.24 -13.07
N LEU A 168 -0.53 2.51 -13.33
CA LEU A 168 -1.68 1.83 -12.70
C LEU A 168 -2.15 0.65 -13.54
N GLU A 169 -2.15 0.80 -14.86
CA GLU A 169 -2.61 -0.23 -15.80
C GLU A 169 -1.81 -0.16 -17.10
N VAL A 170 -1.65 -1.30 -17.75
CA VAL A 170 -1.05 -1.44 -19.08
C VAL A 170 -2.00 -2.25 -19.95
N GLN A 171 -2.37 -1.69 -21.12
CA GLN A 171 -3.13 -2.40 -22.13
C GLN A 171 -2.21 -2.78 -23.30
N GLN A 172 -2.24 -4.05 -23.65
CA GLN A 172 -1.49 -4.62 -24.76
C GLN A 172 -2.46 -5.19 -25.80
N GLU A 173 -2.06 -5.16 -27.04
CA GLU A 173 -2.79 -5.91 -28.07
C GLU A 173 -2.51 -7.40 -27.92
N ALA A 174 -3.55 -8.21 -28.10
CA ALA A 174 -3.44 -9.66 -28.09
C ALA A 174 -2.86 -10.16 -29.44
N ASN A 175 -1.64 -9.75 -29.75
CA ASN A 175 -0.88 -10.22 -30.90
C ASN A 175 0.38 -10.97 -30.41
N GLU A 176 1.08 -11.63 -31.34
CA GLU A 176 2.28 -12.42 -31.01
C GLU A 176 3.39 -11.62 -30.33
N THR A 177 3.40 -10.29 -30.49
CA THR A 177 4.43 -9.37 -29.95
C THR A 177 3.99 -8.62 -28.69
N ASN A 178 2.75 -8.80 -28.20
CA ASN A 178 2.21 -8.07 -27.04
C ASN A 178 2.49 -6.55 -27.12
N THR A 179 2.16 -5.95 -28.26
CA THR A 179 2.44 -4.53 -28.51
C THR A 179 1.67 -3.64 -27.52
N LEU A 180 2.33 -2.70 -26.89
CA LEU A 180 1.72 -1.70 -26.02
C LEU A 180 0.71 -0.86 -26.82
N LYS A 181 -0.49 -0.68 -26.27
CA LYS A 181 -1.56 0.13 -26.83
C LYS A 181 -1.81 1.39 -26.00
N SER A 182 -1.89 1.24 -24.70
CA SER A 182 -2.07 2.35 -23.78
C SER A 182 -1.53 2.01 -22.41
N ILE A 183 -1.22 3.05 -21.67
CA ILE A 183 -0.90 2.98 -20.25
C ILE A 183 -1.78 3.95 -19.46
N THR A 184 -2.14 3.58 -18.24
CA THR A 184 -2.81 4.46 -17.29
C THR A 184 -1.81 4.83 -16.21
N VAL A 185 -1.57 6.13 -16.03
CA VAL A 185 -0.62 6.67 -15.05
C VAL A 185 -1.33 7.43 -13.95
N GLU A 186 -0.75 7.40 -12.75
CA GLU A 186 -1.17 8.21 -11.62
C GLU A 186 -0.52 9.60 -11.71
N CYS A 187 -1.33 10.65 -11.69
CA CYS A 187 -0.85 12.02 -11.80
C CYS A 187 -1.69 12.99 -10.94
N THR A 188 -1.17 14.19 -10.70
CA THR A 188 -1.97 15.27 -10.15
C THR A 188 -2.92 15.84 -11.22
N ASN A 189 -3.94 16.58 -10.79
CA ASN A 189 -4.86 17.23 -11.73
C ASN A 189 -4.11 18.21 -12.67
N GLU A 190 -3.12 18.95 -12.16
CA GLU A 190 -2.28 19.84 -12.98
C GLU A 190 -1.46 19.06 -14.01
N GLN A 191 -0.82 17.97 -13.58
CA GLN A 191 -0.05 17.10 -14.48
C GLN A 191 -0.94 16.49 -15.57
N SER A 192 -2.17 16.05 -15.22
CA SER A 192 -3.10 15.47 -16.19
C SER A 192 -3.48 16.47 -17.29
N GLN A 193 -3.76 17.73 -16.94
CA GLN A 193 -4.09 18.78 -17.91
C GLN A 193 -2.94 19.03 -18.90
N LYS A 194 -1.71 19.11 -18.39
CA LYS A 194 -0.51 19.27 -19.23
C LYS A 194 -0.28 18.06 -20.13
N LEU A 195 -0.37 16.85 -19.59
CA LEU A 195 -0.20 15.60 -20.36
C LEU A 195 -1.24 15.50 -21.49
N VAL A 196 -2.51 15.85 -21.23
CA VAL A 196 -3.54 15.88 -22.26
C VAL A 196 -3.20 16.90 -23.35
N SER A 197 -2.71 18.09 -22.99
CA SER A 197 -2.29 19.11 -23.95
C SER A 197 -1.13 18.60 -24.84
N PHE A 198 -0.10 17.97 -24.26
CA PHE A 198 0.99 17.38 -25.03
C PHE A 198 0.57 16.20 -25.88
N ALA A 199 -0.35 15.37 -25.39
CA ALA A 199 -0.89 14.26 -26.19
C ALA A 199 -1.63 14.71 -27.45
N GLN A 200 -2.28 15.88 -27.40
CA GLN A 200 -3.01 16.46 -28.53
C GLN A 200 -2.10 17.26 -29.48
N ASN A 201 -1.20 18.07 -28.94
CA ASN A 201 -0.48 19.10 -29.70
C ASN A 201 1.03 18.86 -29.77
N GLY A 202 1.54 17.82 -29.16
CA GLY A 202 2.96 17.57 -29.00
C GLY A 202 3.39 16.14 -29.29
N TYR A 203 4.38 15.72 -28.56
CA TYR A 203 4.87 14.36 -28.49
C TYR A 203 5.06 13.94 -27.03
N ILE A 204 4.92 12.64 -26.78
CA ILE A 204 5.14 12.02 -25.48
C ILE A 204 6.05 10.81 -25.69
N TYR A 205 7.15 10.74 -24.93
CA TYR A 205 8.02 9.58 -24.83
C TYR A 205 8.14 9.15 -23.38
N MET A 206 8.38 7.87 -23.16
CA MET A 206 8.49 7.31 -21.82
C MET A 206 9.85 6.66 -21.61
N GLY A 207 10.37 6.81 -20.40
CA GLY A 207 11.59 6.14 -19.94
C GLY A 207 11.26 5.34 -18.67
N LEU A 208 11.46 4.01 -18.71
CA LEU A 208 11.34 3.18 -17.52
C LEU A 208 12.46 3.52 -16.53
N ILE A 209 12.11 3.69 -15.27
CA ILE A 209 13.08 3.97 -14.22
C ILE A 209 13.06 2.88 -13.14
N ASN A 210 14.23 2.59 -12.59
CA ASN A 210 14.30 1.88 -11.31
C ASN A 210 14.14 2.92 -10.19
N VAL A 211 12.97 2.93 -9.55
CA VAL A 211 12.65 3.94 -8.52
C VAL A 211 13.59 3.86 -7.32
N THR A 212 14.16 2.67 -7.05
CA THR A 212 15.15 2.48 -5.99
C THR A 212 16.49 3.09 -6.42
N GLY A 213 16.88 4.18 -5.77
CA GLY A 213 18.13 4.89 -6.08
C GLY A 213 18.05 5.90 -7.23
N TYR A 214 16.89 6.04 -7.90
CA TYR A 214 16.70 7.08 -8.90
C TYR A 214 16.78 8.48 -8.27
N GLN A 215 17.69 9.30 -8.75
CA GLN A 215 17.81 10.70 -8.37
C GLN A 215 17.16 11.57 -9.43
N SER A 216 16.23 12.46 -8.98
CA SER A 216 15.59 13.43 -9.87
C SER A 216 16.62 14.42 -10.39
N SER A 217 16.58 14.69 -11.70
CA SER A 217 17.38 15.73 -12.33
C SER A 217 16.70 17.10 -12.29
N VAL A 218 15.42 17.14 -11.93
CA VAL A 218 14.67 18.40 -11.74
C VAL A 218 15.02 18.98 -10.38
N PRO A 219 15.63 20.17 -10.28
CA PRO A 219 15.88 20.80 -8.99
C PRO A 219 14.55 20.99 -8.26
N ALA A 220 14.51 20.61 -7.00
CA ALA A 220 13.35 20.88 -6.15
C ALA A 220 13.03 22.37 -6.25
N SER A 221 11.81 22.72 -6.72
CA SER A 221 11.41 24.10 -6.87
C SER A 221 11.62 24.81 -5.54
N THR A 222 12.54 25.76 -5.53
CA THR A 222 12.76 26.62 -4.37
C THR A 222 11.46 27.37 -4.14
N SER A 223 10.75 27.03 -3.08
CA SER A 223 9.58 27.78 -2.64
C SER A 223 10.03 29.20 -2.33
N ILE A 224 9.75 30.13 -3.24
CA ILE A 224 9.96 31.56 -3.01
C ILE A 224 8.90 31.95 -1.98
N THR A 225 9.31 32.05 -0.72
CA THR A 225 8.51 32.70 0.32
C THR A 225 8.35 34.17 -0.08
N PRO A 226 7.12 34.69 -0.27
CA PRO A 226 6.96 36.13 -0.54
C PRO A 226 7.46 36.90 0.69
N ALA A 227 8.41 37.80 0.47
CA ALA A 227 8.84 38.72 1.51
C ALA A 227 7.60 39.56 1.93
N ALA A 228 7.27 39.49 3.22
CA ALA A 228 6.28 40.35 3.83
C ALA A 228 6.70 41.82 3.67
N LYS A 229 5.77 42.63 3.10
CA LYS A 229 5.82 44.11 3.11
C LYS A 229 5.08 44.60 4.33
#